data_fb01d12a467fbf02ff52c93feeb3d107
#
_entry.id   fb01d12a467fbf02ff52c93feeb3d107
#
_cell.length_a   1.000
_cell.length_b   1.000
_cell.length_c   1.000
_cell.angle_alpha   90.00
_cell.angle_beta   90.00
_cell.angle_gamma   90.00
#
_symmetry.space_group_name_H-M   'P 1'
#
loop_
_entity.id
_entity.type
_entity.pdbx_description
1 polymer ?
#
loop_
_entity_poly.entity_id
_entity_poly.type
_entity_poly.pdbx_seq_one_letter_code
_entity_poly.pdbx_strand_id
1 'polypeptide(L)'
;MTINDIKHAKIRAWIEEIEKMCTPDALHICDGTKEEYDSLMQKCVKSGLAIPLKKKPNSFLFRSLPSDVARVEARTFIASRKEEDAGPTNHWIDPVELKKTMTKLYTGCMKGRTMYVNPYSMGPVGSPISKNGIEITSGWRYPVR
;
A
#
# COMPACT_ATOMS: atom_id res chain seq x y z
N MET A 1 -15.14 5.33 7.43
CA MET A 1 -14.23 5.73 8.55
C MET A 1 -13.47 6.97 8.13
N THR A 2 -13.23 7.91 9.03
CA THR A 2 -12.46 9.15 8.81
C THR A 2 -11.15 9.12 9.60
N ILE A 3 -10.21 10.01 9.29
CA ILE A 3 -8.93 10.08 10.01
C ILE A 3 -9.13 10.39 11.51
N ASN A 4 -10.21 11.09 11.87
CA ASN A 4 -10.54 11.40 13.26
C ASN A 4 -10.99 10.19 14.08
N ASP A 5 -11.43 9.13 13.42
CA ASP A 5 -11.83 7.87 14.06
C ASP A 5 -10.60 7.04 14.51
N ILE A 6 -9.40 7.40 14.05
CA ILE A 6 -8.14 6.77 14.45
C ILE A 6 -7.72 7.30 15.81
N LYS A 7 -7.91 6.48 16.85
CA LYS A 7 -7.61 6.86 18.26
C LYS A 7 -6.12 7.01 18.54
N HIS A 8 -5.27 6.29 17.83
CA HIS A 8 -3.82 6.28 18.04
C HIS A 8 -3.15 7.52 17.43
N ALA A 9 -2.80 8.50 18.25
CA ALA A 9 -2.30 9.81 17.81
C ALA A 9 -1.06 9.74 16.88
N LYS A 10 -0.09 8.84 17.16
CA LYS A 10 1.12 8.70 16.32
C LYS A 10 0.78 8.15 14.94
N ILE A 11 -0.19 7.23 14.85
CA ILE A 11 -0.62 6.67 13.56
C ILE A 11 -1.33 7.76 12.74
N ARG A 12 -2.23 8.51 13.37
CA ARG A 12 -2.92 9.61 12.72
C ARG A 12 -1.93 10.64 12.16
N ALA A 13 -0.99 11.11 12.98
CA ALA A 13 0.03 12.07 12.57
C ALA A 13 0.90 11.54 11.41
N TRP A 14 1.22 10.25 11.42
CA TRP A 14 1.97 9.64 10.32
C TRP A 14 1.16 9.56 9.02
N ILE A 15 -0.13 9.23 9.08
CA ILE A 15 -1.01 9.23 7.89
C ILE A 15 -1.12 10.64 7.31
N GLU A 16 -1.32 11.66 8.16
CA GLU A 16 -1.38 13.08 7.76
C GLU A 16 -0.07 13.54 7.10
N GLU A 17 1.08 13.11 7.63
CA GLU A 17 2.39 13.38 7.03
C GLU A 17 2.50 12.77 5.61
N ILE A 18 2.11 11.51 5.45
CA ILE A 18 2.14 10.83 4.15
C ILE A 18 1.13 11.44 3.17
N GLU A 19 -0.08 11.76 3.61
CA GLU A 19 -1.08 12.45 2.80
C GLU A 19 -0.54 13.79 2.26
N LYS A 20 0.05 14.60 3.13
CA LYS A 20 0.67 15.87 2.75
C LYS A 20 1.82 15.68 1.75
N MET A 21 2.65 14.65 1.92
CA MET A 21 3.77 14.36 1.02
C MET A 21 3.29 13.84 -0.33
N CYS A 22 2.38 12.86 -0.34
CA CYS A 22 1.95 12.18 -1.57
C CYS A 22 0.86 12.92 -2.33
N THR A 23 0.17 13.88 -1.68
CA THR A 23 -0.91 14.73 -2.25
C THR A 23 -1.98 13.95 -3.03
N PRO A 24 -2.67 12.97 -2.41
CA PRO A 24 -3.78 12.28 -3.05
C PRO A 24 -4.99 13.20 -3.24
N ASP A 25 -5.88 12.86 -4.18
CA ASP A 25 -7.16 13.59 -4.37
C ASP A 25 -8.20 13.18 -3.32
N ALA A 26 -8.07 12.00 -2.74
CA ALA A 26 -8.96 11.49 -1.69
C ALA A 26 -8.22 10.53 -0.75
N LEU A 27 -8.68 10.49 0.51
CA LEU A 27 -8.24 9.56 1.54
C LEU A 27 -9.37 8.56 1.85
N HIS A 28 -9.07 7.27 1.83
CA HIS A 28 -9.97 6.20 2.21
C HIS A 28 -9.32 5.34 3.30
N ILE A 29 -9.96 5.29 4.46
CA ILE A 29 -9.50 4.44 5.57
C ILE A 29 -10.35 3.17 5.57
N CYS A 30 -9.70 2.04 5.33
CA CYS A 30 -10.37 0.76 5.25
C CYS A 30 -10.90 0.34 6.63
N ASP A 31 -12.12 -0.14 6.66
CA ASP A 31 -12.79 -0.61 7.87
C ASP A 31 -13.02 -2.13 7.90
N GLY A 32 -12.75 -2.81 6.78
CA GLY A 32 -12.86 -4.26 6.64
C GLY A 32 -14.28 -4.78 6.59
N THR A 33 -15.28 -3.92 6.38
CA THR A 33 -16.66 -4.34 6.24
C THR A 33 -16.92 -5.06 4.91
N LYS A 34 -17.98 -5.85 4.87
CA LYS A 34 -18.41 -6.50 3.62
C LYS A 34 -18.84 -5.46 2.57
N GLU A 35 -19.50 -4.43 3.00
CA GLU A 35 -19.97 -3.31 2.17
C GLU A 35 -18.78 -2.57 1.51
N GLU A 36 -17.73 -2.35 2.27
CA GLU A 36 -16.47 -1.80 1.74
C GLU A 36 -15.87 -2.73 0.68
N TYR A 37 -15.72 -4.02 1.01
CA TYR A 37 -15.21 -5.02 0.08
C TYR A 37 -16.01 -5.03 -1.23
N ASP A 38 -17.34 -5.10 -1.15
CA ASP A 38 -18.21 -5.14 -2.32
C ASP A 38 -18.05 -3.84 -3.17
N SER A 39 -17.97 -2.69 -2.52
CA SER A 39 -17.74 -1.39 -3.17
C SER A 39 -16.40 -1.32 -3.90
N LEU A 40 -15.32 -1.76 -3.25
CA LEU A 40 -13.98 -1.77 -3.83
C LEU A 40 -13.90 -2.77 -5.00
N MET A 41 -14.49 -3.96 -4.87
CA MET A 41 -14.55 -4.93 -5.96
C MET A 41 -15.34 -4.42 -7.17
N GLN A 42 -16.45 -3.70 -6.94
CA GLN A 42 -17.18 -3.06 -8.04
C GLN A 42 -16.34 -1.98 -8.75
N LYS A 43 -15.54 -1.20 -8.02
CA LYS A 43 -14.59 -0.24 -8.62
C LYS A 43 -13.57 -0.96 -9.49
N CYS A 44 -13.01 -2.08 -9.02
CA CYS A 44 -12.08 -2.90 -9.80
C CYS A 44 -12.71 -3.48 -11.07
N VAL A 45 -13.95 -3.94 -11.00
CA VAL A 45 -14.70 -4.43 -12.18
C VAL A 45 -14.99 -3.30 -13.16
N LYS A 46 -15.47 -2.15 -12.69
CA LYS A 46 -15.76 -0.97 -13.54
C LYS A 46 -14.51 -0.44 -14.23
N SER A 47 -13.35 -0.51 -13.59
CA SER A 47 -12.08 -0.09 -14.18
C SER A 47 -11.45 -1.14 -15.14
N GLY A 48 -12.06 -2.32 -15.28
CA GLY A 48 -11.53 -3.42 -16.09
C GLY A 48 -10.37 -4.18 -15.46
N LEU A 49 -9.98 -3.84 -14.23
CA LEU A 49 -8.91 -4.52 -13.49
C LEU A 49 -9.32 -5.93 -13.07
N ALA A 50 -10.58 -6.11 -12.68
CA ALA A 50 -11.14 -7.38 -12.26
C ALA A 50 -12.24 -7.87 -13.20
N ILE A 51 -12.20 -9.15 -13.55
CA ILE A 51 -13.20 -9.82 -14.39
C ILE A 51 -13.93 -10.84 -13.49
N PRO A 52 -15.24 -10.66 -13.21
CA PRO A 52 -15.98 -11.62 -12.40
C PRO A 52 -16.12 -12.95 -13.12
N LEU A 53 -15.92 -14.04 -12.39
CA LEU A 53 -16.03 -15.39 -12.94
C LEU A 53 -17.50 -15.88 -12.87
N LYS A 54 -18.10 -16.20 -14.01
CA LYS A 54 -19.50 -16.62 -14.12
C LYS A 54 -19.82 -17.91 -13.36
N LYS A 55 -18.87 -18.85 -13.30
CA LYS A 55 -19.08 -20.18 -12.70
C LYS A 55 -18.83 -20.24 -11.20
N LYS A 56 -18.22 -19.21 -10.60
CA LYS A 56 -17.83 -19.22 -9.20
C LYS A 56 -18.21 -17.89 -8.55
N PRO A 57 -19.19 -17.84 -7.67
CA PRO A 57 -19.54 -16.62 -6.94
C PRO A 57 -18.32 -16.07 -6.16
N ASN A 58 -18.23 -14.75 -6.03
CA ASN A 58 -17.13 -14.04 -5.33
C ASN A 58 -15.72 -14.39 -5.82
N SER A 59 -15.58 -14.79 -7.08
CA SER A 59 -14.29 -15.09 -7.67
C SER A 59 -14.02 -14.17 -8.86
N PHE A 60 -12.81 -13.64 -8.92
CA PHE A 60 -12.42 -12.65 -9.92
C PHE A 60 -11.08 -13.02 -10.54
N LEU A 61 -10.94 -12.78 -11.82
CA LEU A 61 -9.66 -12.84 -12.51
C LEU A 61 -9.06 -11.42 -12.55
N PHE A 62 -7.88 -11.27 -11.98
CA PHE A 62 -7.06 -10.06 -12.13
C PHE A 62 -5.96 -10.32 -13.14
N ARG A 63 -5.71 -9.34 -13.99
CA ARG A 63 -4.59 -9.39 -14.95
C ARG A 63 -3.62 -8.28 -14.64
N SER A 64 -2.37 -8.65 -14.36
CA SER A 64 -1.26 -7.73 -14.21
C SER A 64 -0.55 -7.51 -15.54
N LEU A 65 0.16 -6.39 -15.66
CA LEU A 65 1.06 -6.19 -16.80
C LEU A 65 2.27 -7.14 -16.67
N PRO A 66 2.86 -7.60 -17.80
CA PRO A 66 4.08 -8.42 -17.75
C PRO A 66 5.27 -7.74 -17.06
N SER A 67 5.27 -6.39 -17.02
CA SER A 67 6.26 -5.58 -16.29
C SER A 67 6.03 -5.49 -14.78
N ASP A 68 4.86 -5.93 -14.28
CA ASP A 68 4.55 -5.93 -12.86
C ASP A 68 5.25 -7.10 -12.18
N VAL A 69 6.48 -6.88 -11.77
CA VAL A 69 7.32 -7.87 -11.10
C VAL A 69 7.27 -7.61 -9.60
N ALA A 70 6.98 -8.64 -8.81
CA ALA A 70 6.87 -8.55 -7.37
C ALA A 70 8.20 -8.15 -6.70
N ARG A 71 9.32 -8.53 -7.29
CA ARG A 71 10.67 -8.21 -6.81
C ARG A 71 11.59 -7.91 -7.99
N VAL A 72 12.26 -6.77 -7.92
CA VAL A 72 13.32 -6.39 -8.87
C VAL A 72 14.64 -6.37 -8.11
N GLU A 73 15.50 -7.34 -8.32
CA GLU A 73 16.72 -7.54 -7.55
C GLU A 73 17.66 -6.32 -7.63
N ALA A 74 17.87 -5.78 -8.82
CA ALA A 74 18.71 -4.60 -9.04
C ALA A 74 18.23 -3.32 -8.32
N ARG A 75 17.00 -3.32 -7.80
CA ARG A 75 16.40 -2.19 -7.06
C ARG A 75 15.98 -2.57 -5.63
N THR A 76 16.46 -3.70 -5.14
CA THR A 76 16.19 -4.17 -3.77
C THR A 76 17.44 -3.96 -2.92
N PHE A 77 17.31 -3.18 -1.86
CA PHE A 77 18.41 -2.77 -1.00
C PHE A 77 18.10 -3.07 0.46
N ILE A 78 19.15 -3.36 1.23
CA ILE A 78 19.09 -3.35 2.70
C ILE A 78 19.62 -2.00 3.17
N ALA A 79 18.81 -1.29 3.95
CA ALA A 79 19.17 -0.03 4.55
C ALA A 79 19.58 -0.26 6.02
N SER A 80 20.85 -0.14 6.31
CA SER A 80 21.45 -0.33 7.63
C SER A 80 22.51 0.73 7.91
N ARG A 81 22.81 0.96 9.19
CA ARG A 81 23.82 1.94 9.58
C ARG A 81 25.23 1.55 9.14
N LYS A 82 25.50 0.26 9.02
CA LYS A 82 26.74 -0.28 8.57
C LYS A 82 26.49 -1.19 7.37
N GLU A 83 27.35 -1.11 6.38
CA GLU A 83 27.25 -1.92 5.16
C GLU A 83 27.37 -3.42 5.47
N GLU A 84 28.19 -3.80 6.43
CA GLU A 84 28.38 -5.19 6.86
C GLU A 84 27.07 -5.87 7.36
N ASP A 85 26.13 -5.06 7.89
CA ASP A 85 24.82 -5.56 8.35
C ASP A 85 23.88 -5.94 7.20
N ALA A 86 24.19 -5.55 5.97
CA ALA A 86 23.41 -5.95 4.78
C ALA A 86 23.66 -7.40 4.36
N GLY A 87 24.76 -7.98 4.83
CA GLY A 87 25.19 -9.33 4.44
C GLY A 87 25.90 -9.37 3.08
N PRO A 88 26.49 -10.51 2.72
CA PRO A 88 27.43 -10.60 1.60
C PRO A 88 26.78 -10.57 0.20
N THR A 89 25.47 -10.78 0.10
CA THR A 89 24.79 -10.96 -1.19
C THR A 89 23.74 -9.89 -1.47
N ASN A 90 23.52 -8.96 -0.55
CA ASN A 90 22.51 -7.92 -0.71
C ASN A 90 23.13 -6.58 -1.11
N HIS A 91 22.41 -5.80 -1.90
CA HIS A 91 22.76 -4.41 -2.13
C HIS A 91 22.51 -3.60 -0.86
N TRP A 92 23.46 -2.76 -0.51
CA TRP A 92 23.34 -1.86 0.64
C TRP A 92 23.10 -0.42 0.20
N ILE A 93 22.40 0.32 1.04
CA ILE A 93 22.24 1.77 0.91
C ILE A 93 22.20 2.42 2.29
N ASP A 94 22.82 3.60 2.42
CA ASP A 94 22.72 4.39 3.64
C ASP A 94 21.27 4.82 3.92
N PRO A 95 20.74 4.65 5.17
CA PRO A 95 19.36 4.98 5.50
C PRO A 95 18.98 6.45 5.29
N VAL A 96 19.92 7.38 5.46
CA VAL A 96 19.67 8.82 5.28
C VAL A 96 19.51 9.14 3.79
N GLU A 97 20.41 8.60 2.96
CA GLU A 97 20.32 8.75 1.50
C GLU A 97 19.08 8.04 0.93
N LEU A 98 18.74 6.85 1.44
CA LEU A 98 17.49 6.18 1.06
C LEU A 98 16.28 7.04 1.40
N LYS A 99 16.19 7.55 2.63
CA LYS A 99 15.06 8.39 3.06
C LYS A 99 14.93 9.63 2.17
N LYS A 100 16.03 10.29 1.84
CA LYS A 100 16.04 11.46 0.96
C LYS A 100 15.54 11.12 -0.45
N THR A 101 16.03 10.02 -1.02
CA THR A 101 15.63 9.53 -2.34
C THR A 101 14.15 9.16 -2.36
N MET A 102 13.69 8.40 -1.38
CA MET A 102 12.29 7.96 -1.29
C MET A 102 11.34 9.14 -1.07
N THR A 103 11.69 10.10 -0.21
CA THR A 103 10.88 11.32 -0.02
C THR A 103 10.70 12.07 -1.33
N LYS A 104 11.76 12.22 -2.12
CA LYS A 104 11.69 12.86 -3.44
C LYS A 104 10.76 12.10 -4.40
N LEU A 105 10.84 10.77 -4.43
CA LEU A 105 10.02 9.92 -5.29
C LEU A 105 8.54 9.91 -4.87
N TYR A 106 8.27 9.93 -3.56
CA TYR A 106 6.90 9.92 -3.04
C TYR A 106 6.20 11.28 -3.10
N THR A 107 6.95 12.38 -3.18
CA THR A 107 6.35 13.71 -3.25
C THR A 107 5.43 13.84 -4.48
N GLY A 108 4.14 14.01 -4.22
CA GLY A 108 3.11 14.16 -5.26
C GLY A 108 2.77 12.88 -6.03
N CYS A 109 3.27 11.70 -5.63
CA CYS A 109 3.10 10.46 -6.39
C CYS A 109 1.64 9.97 -6.46
N MET A 110 0.77 10.45 -5.57
CA MET A 110 -0.65 10.04 -5.51
C MET A 110 -1.62 11.08 -6.13
N LYS A 111 -1.12 12.10 -6.81
CA LYS A 111 -2.00 13.04 -7.51
C LYS A 111 -2.92 12.34 -8.51
N GLY A 112 -4.22 12.68 -8.49
CA GLY A 112 -5.24 12.02 -9.30
C GLY A 112 -5.63 10.63 -8.80
N ARG A 113 -5.26 10.26 -7.58
CA ARG A 113 -5.52 8.93 -6.99
C ARG A 113 -6.15 9.04 -5.62
N THR A 114 -6.77 7.94 -5.18
CA THR A 114 -7.19 7.76 -3.79
C THR A 114 -6.07 7.09 -3.01
N MET A 115 -5.71 7.64 -1.87
CA MET A 115 -4.84 6.99 -0.89
C MET A 115 -5.69 6.07 -0.01
N TYR A 116 -5.34 4.79 0.03
CA TYR A 116 -5.97 3.81 0.90
C TYR A 116 -5.07 3.54 2.10
N VAL A 117 -5.68 3.58 3.29
CA VAL A 117 -5.04 3.21 4.55
C VAL A 117 -5.64 1.90 5.01
N ASN A 118 -4.85 0.83 4.97
CA ASN A 118 -5.30 -0.52 5.26
C ASN A 118 -4.68 -1.02 6.57
N PRO A 119 -5.43 -1.04 7.70
CA PRO A 119 -4.98 -1.70 8.91
C PRO A 119 -5.06 -3.22 8.74
N TYR A 120 -4.04 -3.93 9.20
CA TYR A 120 -3.99 -5.40 9.11
C TYR A 120 -3.40 -6.04 10.37
N SER A 121 -3.67 -7.32 10.55
CA SER A 121 -3.07 -8.13 11.60
C SER A 121 -2.36 -9.34 10.99
N MET A 122 -1.10 -9.51 11.33
CA MET A 122 -0.37 -10.75 11.06
C MET A 122 -0.59 -11.71 12.23
N GLY A 123 -1.48 -12.66 12.03
CA GLY A 123 -1.98 -13.58 13.04
C GLY A 123 -3.40 -13.24 13.52
N PRO A 124 -3.99 -14.06 14.37
CA PRO A 124 -5.34 -13.87 14.87
C PRO A 124 -5.48 -12.56 15.66
N VAL A 125 -6.51 -11.78 15.38
CA VAL A 125 -6.79 -10.53 16.09
C VAL A 125 -6.97 -10.81 17.59
N GLY A 126 -6.27 -10.03 18.43
CA GLY A 126 -6.30 -10.19 19.88
C GLY A 126 -5.35 -11.25 20.44
N SER A 127 -4.63 -11.97 19.61
CA SER A 127 -3.58 -12.91 20.08
C SER A 127 -2.35 -12.14 20.56
N PRO A 128 -1.71 -12.58 21.67
CA PRO A 128 -0.50 -11.93 22.20
C PRO A 128 0.72 -12.02 21.25
N ILE A 129 0.68 -12.94 20.29
CA ILE A 129 1.76 -13.12 19.31
C ILE A 129 1.46 -12.42 17.97
N SER A 130 0.25 -11.89 17.78
CA SER A 130 -0.09 -11.17 16.55
C SER A 130 0.65 -9.84 16.46
N LYS A 131 0.97 -9.43 15.24
CA LYS A 131 1.55 -8.12 14.94
C LYS A 131 0.59 -7.33 14.06
N ASN A 132 0.23 -6.15 14.53
CA ASN A 132 -0.63 -5.24 13.78
C ASN A 132 0.21 -4.26 12.99
N GLY A 133 -0.21 -3.95 11.78
CA GLY A 133 0.45 -2.98 10.91
C GLY A 133 -0.56 -2.13 10.16
N ILE A 134 -0.02 -1.13 9.47
CA ILE A 134 -0.78 -0.27 8.57
C ILE A 134 -0.04 -0.20 7.25
N GLU A 135 -0.74 -0.47 6.18
CA GLU A 135 -0.29 -0.27 4.82
C GLU A 135 -0.93 0.99 4.24
N ILE A 136 -0.13 1.81 3.59
CA ILE A 136 -0.62 2.95 2.80
C ILE A 136 -0.30 2.68 1.34
N THR A 137 -1.34 2.69 0.51
CA THR A 137 -1.21 2.42 -0.92
C THR A 137 -2.10 3.36 -1.74
N SER A 138 -1.85 3.47 -3.03
CA SER A 138 -2.74 4.17 -3.95
C SER A 138 -3.47 3.20 -4.84
N GLY A 139 -4.74 3.48 -5.13
CA GLY A 139 -5.50 2.72 -6.11
C GLY A 139 -4.82 2.73 -7.48
N TRP A 140 -4.89 1.62 -8.19
CA TRP A 140 -4.30 1.44 -9.50
C TRP A 140 -4.94 2.38 -10.52
N ARG A 141 -4.10 3.15 -11.22
CA ARG A 141 -4.47 3.71 -12.50
C ARG A 141 -3.91 2.82 -13.60
N TYR A 142 -4.71 1.89 -14.08
CA TYR A 142 -4.45 1.43 -15.44
C TYR A 142 -5.06 2.45 -16.40
N PRO A 143 -4.28 2.97 -17.34
CA PRO A 143 -4.88 3.66 -18.47
C PRO A 143 -5.72 2.60 -19.21
N VAL A 144 -7.03 2.76 -19.14
CA VAL A 144 -7.93 2.10 -20.09
C VAL A 144 -7.55 2.68 -21.45
N ARG A 145 -6.84 1.91 -22.24
CA ARG A 145 -6.70 2.16 -23.67
C ARG A 145 -7.85 1.51 -24.42
#